data_8ca1d78b2c39415012aff4516fa8edc1
#
_entry.id   8ca1d78b2c39415012aff4516fa8edc1
#
_cell.length_a   1.000
_cell.length_b   1.000
_cell.length_c   1.000
_cell.angle_alpha   90.00
_cell.angle_beta   90.00
_cell.angle_gamma   90.00
#
_symmetry.space_group_name_H-M   'P 1'
#
loop_
_entity.id
_entity.type
_entity.pdbx_description
1 polymer ?
#
loop_
_entity_poly.entity_id
_entity_poly.type
_entity_poly.pdbx_seq_one_letter_code
_entity_poly.pdbx_strand_id
1 'polypeptide(L)'
;MIARDLVRWGCKPAIVSRGYGAKRLVEGDAVQGNDEFHLLRSNLPEVPHYQGRDRYSMGRRAIEAGANVIVLDDGFQHMKLHRDLDLVLLDAIDPFGHGRVLPAGLLREPLGVLSRAELFAITRCEKVDQRKLSTLAAYLRNRFPGKPVLYFDTKPVEWVSLSGEKDRPNSIRGRRALAFCGIGNPEAFRRELVQLDLQIERLVCFRDHHRYTDSDIRALHSRARVLGVEEVVMTQKDAVKIESSQLTARWKYLRVECRVVRGQEAYTDALRRMVEAAKEHAS
;
A
#
# COMPACT_ATOMS: atom_id res chain seq x y z
N MET A 1 -2.94 1.05 -7.31
CA MET A 1 -3.90 0.49 -8.26
C MET A 1 -4.79 1.58 -8.83
N ILE A 2 -5.71 2.20 -8.09
CA ILE A 2 -6.66 3.23 -8.59
C ILE A 2 -5.97 4.29 -9.46
N ALA A 3 -4.93 4.95 -8.96
CA ALA A 3 -4.22 5.98 -9.72
C ALA A 3 -3.64 5.46 -11.05
N ARG A 4 -3.13 4.23 -11.08
CA ARG A 4 -2.63 3.59 -12.30
C ARG A 4 -3.74 3.33 -13.31
N ASP A 5 -4.92 2.90 -12.85
CA ASP A 5 -6.06 2.66 -13.73
C ASP A 5 -6.60 3.98 -14.30
N LEU A 6 -6.63 5.04 -13.49
CA LEU A 6 -6.99 6.40 -13.96
C LEU A 6 -6.01 6.92 -15.01
N VAL A 7 -4.69 6.73 -14.84
CA VAL A 7 -3.70 7.08 -15.87
C VAL A 7 -3.96 6.32 -17.17
N ARG A 8 -4.22 5.00 -17.10
CA ARG A 8 -4.55 4.18 -18.27
C ARG A 8 -5.81 4.66 -19.02
N TRP A 9 -6.72 5.33 -18.34
CA TRP A 9 -7.94 5.91 -18.94
C TRP A 9 -7.75 7.37 -19.38
N GLY A 10 -6.51 7.85 -19.40
CA GLY A 10 -6.16 9.18 -19.87
C GLY A 10 -6.43 10.31 -18.87
N CYS A 11 -6.70 9.97 -17.60
CA CYS A 11 -6.79 10.95 -16.54
C CYS A 11 -5.39 11.39 -16.08
N LYS A 12 -5.33 12.53 -15.42
CA LYS A 12 -4.14 13.08 -14.76
C LYS A 12 -4.36 13.04 -13.23
N PRO A 13 -4.26 11.87 -12.59
CA PRO A 13 -4.49 11.79 -11.16
C PRO A 13 -3.34 12.38 -10.36
N ALA A 14 -3.65 12.93 -9.19
CA ALA A 14 -2.69 13.20 -8.14
C ALA A 14 -3.11 12.51 -6.84
N ILE A 15 -2.13 12.05 -6.05
CA ILE A 15 -2.39 11.47 -4.72
C ILE A 15 -2.24 12.58 -3.68
N VAL A 16 -3.20 12.66 -2.77
CA VAL A 16 -3.14 13.58 -1.63
C VAL A 16 -3.25 12.78 -0.34
N SER A 17 -2.26 12.91 0.55
CA SER A 17 -2.24 12.23 1.84
C SER A 17 -1.90 13.16 3.00
N ARG A 18 -2.13 12.70 4.24
CA ARG A 18 -1.83 13.50 5.45
C ARG A 18 -0.34 13.67 5.71
N GLY A 19 0.50 12.73 5.27
CA GLY A 19 1.92 12.73 5.60
C GLY A 19 2.20 12.47 7.07
N TYR A 20 1.54 11.47 7.67
CA TYR A 20 1.79 11.09 9.06
C TYR A 20 3.25 10.70 9.25
N GLY A 21 3.92 11.28 10.27
CA GLY A 21 5.35 11.04 10.52
C GLY A 21 6.33 11.73 9.56
N ALA A 22 5.87 12.45 8.54
CA ALA A 22 6.73 13.29 7.71
C ALA A 22 7.32 14.44 8.54
N LYS A 23 8.62 14.71 8.40
CA LYS A 23 9.24 15.89 9.00
C LYS A 23 8.64 17.14 8.34
N ARG A 24 8.44 18.21 9.15
CA ARG A 24 7.91 19.50 8.70
C ARG A 24 8.72 19.95 7.47
N LEU A 25 8.01 20.18 6.36
CA LEU A 25 8.61 20.76 5.17
C LEU A 25 9.05 22.17 5.49
N VAL A 26 10.33 22.44 5.40
CA VAL A 26 10.84 23.81 5.26
C VAL A 26 10.46 24.24 3.84
N GLU A 27 9.96 25.45 3.67
CA GLU A 27 9.66 26.04 2.37
C GLU A 27 10.90 25.93 1.44
N GLY A 28 10.69 25.34 0.27
CA GLY A 28 11.75 25.21 -0.77
C GLY A 28 12.25 23.77 -0.94
N ASP A 29 11.83 23.14 -2.02
CA ASP A 29 12.47 22.03 -2.74
C ASP A 29 13.11 20.87 -1.96
N ALA A 30 12.42 19.94 -1.63
CA ALA A 30 12.64 18.51 -1.41
C ALA A 30 11.74 18.02 -0.27
N VAL A 31 10.60 17.50 -0.66
CA VAL A 31 9.67 16.84 0.27
C VAL A 31 10.37 15.63 0.87
N GLN A 32 10.85 15.73 2.11
CA GLN A 32 11.16 14.54 2.90
C GLN A 32 9.83 13.86 3.25
N GLY A 33 9.27 13.13 2.29
CA GLY A 33 8.09 12.32 2.49
C GLY A 33 8.35 11.18 3.49
N ASN A 34 7.28 10.59 4.02
CA ASN A 34 7.39 9.37 4.81
C ASN A 34 7.67 8.16 3.89
N ASP A 35 7.84 6.96 4.50
CA ASP A 35 8.10 5.71 3.77
C ASP A 35 7.06 5.44 2.68
N GLU A 36 5.77 5.77 2.95
CA GLU A 36 4.67 5.59 1.99
C GLU A 36 4.78 6.52 0.78
N PHE A 37 5.24 7.75 1.01
CA PHE A 37 5.51 8.68 -0.08
C PHE A 37 6.59 8.16 -1.02
N HIS A 38 7.72 7.70 -0.46
CA HIS A 38 8.82 7.16 -1.26
C HIS A 38 8.40 5.88 -2.00
N LEU A 39 7.61 5.02 -1.34
CA LEU A 39 7.05 3.81 -1.95
C LEU A 39 6.11 4.14 -3.13
N LEU A 40 5.19 5.09 -2.93
CA LEU A 40 4.26 5.51 -3.99
C LEU A 40 5.00 6.15 -5.16
N ARG A 41 5.96 7.03 -4.88
CA ARG A 41 6.79 7.67 -5.92
C ARG A 41 7.61 6.65 -6.72
N SER A 42 8.15 5.63 -6.07
CA SER A 42 8.86 4.55 -6.75
C SER A 42 7.96 3.70 -7.65
N ASN A 43 6.71 3.44 -7.21
CA ASN A 43 5.77 2.60 -7.94
C ASN A 43 4.92 3.33 -8.99
N LEU A 44 4.81 4.65 -8.87
CA LEU A 44 3.97 5.53 -9.69
C LEU A 44 4.70 6.86 -9.94
N PRO A 45 5.85 6.85 -10.63
CA PRO A 45 6.65 8.05 -10.84
C PRO A 45 5.92 9.14 -11.65
N GLU A 46 4.94 8.72 -12.48
CA GLU A 46 4.10 9.58 -13.29
C GLU A 46 2.94 10.24 -12.54
N VAL A 47 2.66 9.81 -11.29
CA VAL A 47 1.55 10.33 -10.48
C VAL A 47 2.09 11.23 -9.36
N PRO A 48 1.86 12.54 -9.41
CA PRO A 48 2.28 13.46 -8.36
C PRO A 48 1.65 13.08 -7.00
N HIS A 49 2.44 13.17 -5.93
CA HIS A 49 1.98 12.91 -4.58
C HIS A 49 2.22 14.13 -3.69
N TYR A 50 1.15 14.69 -3.16
CA TYR A 50 1.14 15.85 -2.27
C TYR A 50 0.85 15.41 -0.85
N GLN A 51 1.70 15.78 0.10
CA GLN A 51 1.51 15.47 1.51
C GLN A 51 1.31 16.73 2.33
N GLY A 52 0.28 16.76 3.18
CA GLY A 52 0.02 17.88 4.07
C GLY A 52 -1.18 17.65 4.97
N ARG A 53 -1.19 18.33 6.14
CA ARG A 53 -2.34 18.29 7.07
C ARG A 53 -3.57 18.95 6.47
N ASP A 54 -3.37 20.07 5.76
CA ASP A 54 -4.41 20.74 5.00
C ASP A 54 -4.51 20.10 3.60
N ARG A 55 -5.37 19.09 3.50
CA ARG A 55 -5.61 18.36 2.26
C ARG A 55 -6.30 19.19 1.20
N TYR A 56 -7.05 20.23 1.60
CA TYR A 56 -7.65 21.16 0.66
C TYR A 56 -6.57 21.93 -0.10
N SER A 57 -5.64 22.57 0.62
CA SER A 57 -4.52 23.27 0.00
C SER A 57 -3.66 22.35 -0.86
N MET A 58 -3.44 21.09 -0.44
CA MET A 58 -2.69 20.11 -1.25
C MET A 58 -3.45 19.74 -2.53
N GLY A 59 -4.76 19.54 -2.45
CA GLY A 59 -5.60 19.28 -3.62
C GLY A 59 -5.61 20.47 -4.60
N ARG A 60 -5.73 21.69 -4.09
CA ARG A 60 -5.65 22.92 -4.92
C ARG A 60 -4.32 23.00 -5.69
N ARG A 61 -3.20 22.80 -5.01
CA ARG A 61 -1.88 22.75 -5.65
C ARG A 61 -1.78 21.67 -6.72
N ALA A 62 -2.37 20.49 -6.47
CA ALA A 62 -2.40 19.43 -7.46
C ALA A 62 -3.20 19.82 -8.71
N ILE A 63 -4.36 20.45 -8.54
CA ILE A 63 -5.20 20.96 -9.63
C ILE A 63 -4.47 22.06 -10.43
N GLU A 64 -3.84 23.01 -9.74
CA GLU A 64 -3.04 24.08 -10.35
C GLU A 64 -1.85 23.51 -11.16
N ALA A 65 -1.32 22.36 -10.75
CA ALA A 65 -0.30 21.62 -11.49
C ALA A 65 -0.87 20.73 -12.63
N GLY A 66 -2.19 20.78 -12.90
CA GLY A 66 -2.84 20.12 -14.02
C GLY A 66 -3.46 18.75 -13.69
N ALA A 67 -3.57 18.36 -12.43
CA ALA A 67 -4.34 17.18 -12.06
C ALA A 67 -5.85 17.41 -12.26
N ASN A 68 -6.55 16.41 -12.82
CA ASN A 68 -8.00 16.44 -13.00
C ASN A 68 -8.76 15.43 -12.12
N VAL A 69 -8.05 14.58 -11.41
CA VAL A 69 -8.59 13.64 -10.41
C VAL A 69 -7.69 13.61 -9.18
N ILE A 70 -8.27 13.69 -8.00
CA ILE A 70 -7.55 13.57 -6.72
C ILE A 70 -7.87 12.23 -6.08
N VAL A 71 -6.85 11.43 -5.83
CA VAL A 71 -6.94 10.21 -5.02
C VAL A 71 -6.55 10.56 -3.59
N LEU A 72 -7.54 10.62 -2.71
CA LEU A 72 -7.33 10.99 -1.31
C LEU A 72 -7.00 9.75 -0.48
N ASP A 73 -5.75 9.61 -0.07
CA ASP A 73 -5.30 8.51 0.79
C ASP A 73 -5.68 8.76 2.26
N ASP A 74 -6.22 7.72 2.91
CA ASP A 74 -6.79 7.78 4.27
C ASP A 74 -7.79 8.95 4.42
N GLY A 75 -8.68 9.10 3.42
CA GLY A 75 -9.57 10.24 3.26
C GLY A 75 -10.93 10.11 3.92
N PHE A 76 -11.36 8.91 4.31
CA PHE A 76 -12.74 8.63 4.71
C PHE A 76 -13.22 9.46 5.91
N GLN A 77 -12.34 9.75 6.89
CA GLN A 77 -12.64 10.63 8.03
C GLN A 77 -12.47 12.12 7.74
N HIS A 78 -12.03 12.50 6.53
CA HIS A 78 -11.79 13.91 6.21
C HIS A 78 -13.04 14.59 5.65
N MET A 79 -13.96 14.97 6.53
CA MET A 79 -15.29 15.50 6.18
C MET A 79 -15.28 16.91 5.55
N LYS A 80 -14.14 17.62 5.56
CA LYS A 80 -14.04 18.98 5.00
C LYS A 80 -13.94 19.02 3.47
N LEU A 81 -13.69 17.89 2.82
CA LEU A 81 -13.65 17.78 1.36
C LEU A 81 -14.83 16.95 0.88
N HIS A 82 -15.51 17.44 -0.14
CA HIS A 82 -16.44 16.62 -0.92
C HIS A 82 -15.65 15.50 -1.61
N ARG A 83 -16.26 14.34 -1.70
CA ARG A 83 -15.69 13.19 -2.41
C ARG A 83 -16.77 12.57 -3.29
N ASP A 84 -16.41 12.35 -4.54
CA ASP A 84 -17.31 11.76 -5.53
C ASP A 84 -17.42 10.24 -5.38
N LEU A 85 -16.43 9.62 -4.71
CA LEU A 85 -16.38 8.19 -4.49
C LEU A 85 -15.62 7.86 -3.20
N ASP A 86 -16.28 7.24 -2.24
CA ASP A 86 -15.67 6.69 -1.03
C ASP A 86 -15.55 5.16 -1.14
N LEU A 87 -14.33 4.66 -1.35
CA LEU A 87 -13.97 3.25 -1.30
C LEU A 87 -13.37 2.91 0.05
N VAL A 88 -14.09 2.14 0.87
CA VAL A 88 -13.61 1.76 2.20
C VAL A 88 -12.95 0.38 2.17
N LEU A 89 -11.70 0.32 2.64
CA LEU A 89 -10.92 -0.91 2.75
C LEU A 89 -11.20 -1.58 4.10
N LEU A 90 -11.52 -2.87 4.05
CA LEU A 90 -11.77 -3.72 5.21
C LEU A 90 -10.79 -4.90 5.19
N ASP A 91 -10.04 -5.06 6.26
CA ASP A 91 -9.10 -6.15 6.40
C ASP A 91 -9.84 -7.46 6.68
N ALA A 92 -9.68 -8.47 5.83
CA ALA A 92 -10.33 -9.76 6.02
C ALA A 92 -9.95 -10.45 7.35
N ILE A 93 -8.78 -10.15 7.89
CA ILE A 93 -8.30 -10.75 9.15
C ILE A 93 -9.04 -10.17 10.35
N ASP A 94 -9.12 -8.83 10.41
CA ASP A 94 -9.85 -8.09 11.45
C ASP A 94 -10.56 -6.87 10.84
N PRO A 95 -11.74 -7.05 10.24
CA PRO A 95 -12.42 -6.00 9.49
C PRO A 95 -12.95 -4.85 10.34
N PHE A 96 -13.17 -5.09 11.64
CA PHE A 96 -13.87 -4.16 12.51
C PHE A 96 -13.12 -3.82 13.81
N GLY A 97 -11.84 -4.14 13.94
CA GLY A 97 -10.99 -3.74 15.05
C GLY A 97 -11.63 -4.00 16.42
N HIS A 98 -12.08 -5.23 16.67
CA HIS A 98 -12.83 -5.67 17.86
C HIS A 98 -14.23 -5.03 18.00
N GLY A 99 -14.77 -4.38 16.95
CA GLY A 99 -16.12 -3.81 16.91
C GLY A 99 -16.35 -2.58 17.80
N ARG A 100 -15.31 -2.00 18.37
CA ARG A 100 -15.37 -0.86 19.29
C ARG A 100 -14.47 0.28 18.82
N VAL A 101 -14.89 1.51 19.13
CA VAL A 101 -14.13 2.73 18.86
C VAL A 101 -13.01 2.89 19.90
N LEU A 102 -11.91 3.53 19.50
CA LEU A 102 -10.82 3.91 20.39
C LEU A 102 -11.33 4.64 21.64
N PRO A 103 -10.79 4.38 22.84
CA PRO A 103 -9.67 3.47 23.12
C PRO A 103 -10.10 2.02 23.40
N ALA A 104 -11.40 1.69 23.39
CA ALA A 104 -11.94 0.37 23.74
C ALA A 104 -11.78 -0.68 22.61
N GLY A 105 -11.46 -0.26 21.40
CA GLY A 105 -11.17 -1.08 20.22
C GLY A 105 -10.27 -0.29 19.26
N LEU A 106 -10.24 -0.69 17.99
CA LEU A 106 -9.35 -0.10 16.98
C LEU A 106 -10.08 0.80 15.96
N LEU A 107 -11.40 0.90 16.04
CA LEU A 107 -12.17 1.75 15.13
C LEU A 107 -11.94 3.23 15.44
N ARG A 108 -11.76 4.03 14.39
CA ARG A 108 -11.69 5.50 14.50
C ARG A 108 -13.09 6.13 14.64
N GLU A 109 -14.10 5.48 14.06
CA GLU A 109 -15.50 5.89 14.06
C GLU A 109 -16.42 4.66 14.23
N PRO A 110 -17.66 4.85 14.70
CA PRO A 110 -18.64 3.74 14.80
C PRO A 110 -18.94 3.10 13.44
N LEU A 111 -19.28 1.81 13.41
CA LEU A 111 -19.57 1.08 12.17
C LEU A 111 -20.70 1.68 11.32
N GLY A 112 -21.62 2.42 11.94
CA GLY A 112 -22.70 3.09 11.21
C GLY A 112 -22.23 4.07 10.15
N VAL A 113 -21.04 4.66 10.29
CA VAL A 113 -20.49 5.61 9.31
C VAL A 113 -20.12 4.95 7.98
N LEU A 114 -20.03 3.62 7.92
CA LEU A 114 -19.84 2.88 6.69
C LEU A 114 -21.00 3.08 5.69
N SER A 115 -22.14 3.63 6.15
CA SER A 115 -23.22 4.06 5.26
C SER A 115 -22.80 5.16 4.27
N ARG A 116 -21.74 5.91 4.53
CA ARG A 116 -21.21 6.92 3.60
C ARG A 116 -20.42 6.32 2.42
N ALA A 117 -19.88 5.11 2.57
CA ALA A 117 -19.11 4.47 1.50
C ALA A 117 -20.01 4.14 0.29
N GLU A 118 -19.50 4.29 -0.91
CA GLU A 118 -20.13 3.78 -2.15
C GLU A 118 -19.73 2.33 -2.41
N LEU A 119 -18.49 1.93 -2.05
CA LEU A 119 -18.00 0.57 -2.24
C LEU A 119 -17.21 0.09 -1.02
N PHE A 120 -17.26 -1.21 -0.81
CA PHE A 120 -16.40 -1.89 0.15
C PHE A 120 -15.35 -2.73 -0.55
N ALA A 121 -14.11 -2.66 -0.10
CA ALA A 121 -13.00 -3.46 -0.58
C ALA A 121 -12.50 -4.36 0.56
N ILE A 122 -12.80 -5.65 0.51
CA ILE A 122 -12.20 -6.63 1.43
C ILE A 122 -10.79 -6.92 0.93
N THR A 123 -9.78 -6.63 1.73
CA THR A 123 -8.36 -6.81 1.42
C THR A 123 -7.79 -8.03 2.13
N ARG A 124 -6.65 -8.54 1.65
CA ARG A 124 -6.00 -9.74 2.21
C ARG A 124 -6.90 -10.98 2.19
N CYS A 125 -7.71 -11.13 1.15
CA CYS A 125 -8.64 -12.24 1.02
C CYS A 125 -7.92 -13.59 1.01
N GLU A 126 -6.69 -13.65 0.51
CA GLU A 126 -5.85 -14.84 0.48
C GLU A 126 -5.37 -15.33 1.87
N LYS A 127 -5.56 -14.50 2.92
CA LYS A 127 -5.12 -14.81 4.30
C LYS A 127 -6.20 -15.46 5.16
N VAL A 128 -7.42 -15.60 4.66
CA VAL A 128 -8.56 -16.15 5.40
C VAL A 128 -9.31 -17.18 4.55
N ASP A 129 -10.08 -18.05 5.21
CA ASP A 129 -10.89 -19.03 4.52
C ASP A 129 -12.14 -18.41 3.85
N GLN A 130 -12.69 -19.14 2.87
CA GLN A 130 -13.85 -18.70 2.10
C GLN A 130 -15.10 -18.48 2.97
N ARG A 131 -15.26 -19.21 4.07
CA ARG A 131 -16.40 -19.08 4.99
C ARG A 131 -16.36 -17.71 5.68
N LYS A 132 -15.21 -17.31 6.18
CA LYS A 132 -15.00 -15.98 6.81
C LYS A 132 -15.27 -14.85 5.82
N LEU A 133 -14.77 -14.98 4.59
CA LEU A 133 -15.03 -13.99 3.53
C LEU A 133 -16.53 -13.89 3.21
N SER A 134 -17.21 -15.03 3.07
CA SER A 134 -18.65 -15.07 2.78
C SER A 134 -19.47 -14.45 3.90
N THR A 135 -19.10 -14.72 5.16
CA THR A 135 -19.77 -14.14 6.34
C THR A 135 -19.61 -12.62 6.38
N LEU A 136 -18.38 -12.12 6.16
CA LEU A 136 -18.12 -10.68 6.12
C LEU A 136 -18.89 -10.00 4.99
N ALA A 137 -18.87 -10.57 3.80
CA ALA A 137 -19.59 -10.02 2.65
C ALA A 137 -21.12 -10.04 2.86
N ALA A 138 -21.67 -11.10 3.46
CA ALA A 138 -23.08 -11.17 3.80
C ALA A 138 -23.46 -10.10 4.84
N TYR A 139 -22.63 -9.92 5.86
CA TYR A 139 -22.83 -8.84 6.83
C TYR A 139 -22.89 -7.46 6.16
N LEU A 140 -21.93 -7.16 5.28
CA LEU A 140 -21.87 -5.87 4.59
C LEU A 140 -23.09 -5.65 3.70
N ARG A 141 -23.49 -6.65 2.91
CA ARG A 141 -24.68 -6.57 2.02
C ARG A 141 -25.99 -6.39 2.79
N ASN A 142 -26.13 -7.10 3.90
CA ASN A 142 -27.33 -7.00 4.73
C ASN A 142 -27.41 -5.65 5.47
N ARG A 143 -26.28 -5.17 5.97
CA ARG A 143 -26.22 -3.93 6.77
C ARG A 143 -26.22 -2.67 5.92
N PHE A 144 -25.69 -2.76 4.70
CA PHE A 144 -25.52 -1.65 3.75
C PHE A 144 -25.97 -2.08 2.35
N PRO A 145 -27.28 -2.27 2.14
CA PRO A 145 -27.82 -2.78 0.88
C PRO A 145 -27.49 -1.85 -0.30
N GLY A 146 -27.32 -2.44 -1.48
CA GLY A 146 -27.02 -1.72 -2.72
C GLY A 146 -25.54 -1.34 -2.90
N LYS A 147 -24.67 -1.55 -1.89
CA LYS A 147 -23.24 -1.22 -1.99
C LYS A 147 -22.44 -2.44 -2.46
N PRO A 148 -21.68 -2.31 -3.57
CA PRO A 148 -20.84 -3.39 -4.06
C PRO A 148 -19.74 -3.77 -3.04
N VAL A 149 -19.48 -5.07 -2.93
CA VAL A 149 -18.39 -5.63 -2.12
C VAL A 149 -17.37 -6.24 -3.07
N LEU A 150 -16.18 -5.64 -3.08
CA LEU A 150 -15.05 -6.05 -3.88
C LEU A 150 -14.09 -6.89 -3.04
N TYR A 151 -13.31 -7.75 -3.69
CA TYR A 151 -12.32 -8.58 -3.02
C TYR A 151 -10.95 -8.32 -3.63
N PHE A 152 -9.97 -8.12 -2.77
CA PHE A 152 -8.61 -7.78 -3.15
C PHE A 152 -7.61 -8.75 -2.55
N ASP A 153 -6.69 -9.18 -3.38
CA ASP A 153 -5.50 -9.93 -2.98
C ASP A 153 -4.24 -9.14 -3.28
N THR A 154 -3.18 -9.50 -2.57
CA THR A 154 -1.84 -9.03 -2.86
C THR A 154 -1.04 -10.17 -3.49
N LYS A 155 -0.38 -9.90 -4.61
CA LYS A 155 0.46 -10.90 -5.28
C LYS A 155 1.88 -10.41 -5.50
N PRO A 156 2.87 -11.28 -5.28
CA PRO A 156 4.23 -11.06 -5.74
C PRO A 156 4.27 -10.87 -7.26
N VAL A 157 4.98 -9.85 -7.71
CA VAL A 157 5.09 -9.50 -9.14
C VAL A 157 6.50 -9.72 -9.64
N GLU A 158 7.49 -9.24 -8.90
CA GLU A 158 8.89 -9.32 -9.28
C GLU A 158 9.80 -9.15 -8.06
N TRP A 159 11.00 -9.69 -8.16
CA TRP A 159 12.13 -9.28 -7.34
C TRP A 159 12.79 -8.09 -8.01
N VAL A 160 13.13 -7.10 -7.22
CA VAL A 160 13.88 -5.93 -7.71
C VAL A 160 15.16 -5.81 -6.92
N SER A 161 16.30 -5.84 -7.62
CA SER A 161 17.59 -5.54 -6.99
C SER A 161 17.66 -4.05 -6.66
N LEU A 162 18.54 -3.69 -5.76
CA LEU A 162 18.75 -2.28 -5.43
C LEU A 162 19.48 -1.50 -6.54
N SER A 163 20.06 -2.20 -7.52
CA SER A 163 20.51 -1.61 -8.80
C SER A 163 19.39 -1.38 -9.82
N GLY A 164 18.16 -1.83 -9.51
CA GLY A 164 16.98 -1.66 -10.37
C GLY A 164 16.72 -2.82 -11.33
N GLU A 165 17.55 -3.88 -11.30
CA GLU A 165 17.29 -5.09 -12.08
C GLU A 165 16.03 -5.81 -11.59
N LYS A 166 15.25 -6.33 -12.53
CA LYS A 166 13.95 -6.95 -12.26
C LYS A 166 13.97 -8.41 -12.66
N ASP A 167 13.59 -9.26 -11.72
CA ASP A 167 13.50 -10.71 -11.90
C ASP A 167 12.08 -11.21 -11.64
N ARG A 168 11.70 -12.31 -12.28
CA ARG A 168 10.40 -12.96 -12.00
C ARG A 168 10.33 -13.45 -10.54
N PRO A 169 9.12 -13.57 -9.94
CA PRO A 169 8.98 -14.05 -8.56
C PRO A 169 9.67 -15.38 -8.28
N ASN A 170 9.70 -16.28 -9.27
CA ASN A 170 10.28 -17.62 -9.14
C ASN A 170 11.79 -17.69 -9.45
N SER A 171 12.45 -16.58 -9.78
CA SER A 171 13.87 -16.57 -10.21
C SER A 171 14.85 -17.01 -9.13
N ILE A 172 14.49 -16.83 -7.86
CA ILE A 172 15.32 -17.22 -6.71
C ILE A 172 14.70 -18.34 -5.88
N ARG A 173 13.79 -19.11 -6.50
CA ARG A 173 13.19 -20.30 -5.90
C ARG A 173 14.25 -21.31 -5.48
N GLY A 174 14.10 -21.88 -4.28
CA GLY A 174 15.03 -22.87 -3.71
C GLY A 174 16.34 -22.29 -3.19
N ARG A 175 16.61 -20.97 -3.39
CA ARG A 175 17.84 -20.34 -2.91
C ARG A 175 17.81 -20.09 -1.41
N ARG A 176 18.99 -20.15 -0.81
CA ARG A 176 19.20 -19.80 0.59
C ARG A 176 19.24 -18.29 0.76
N ALA A 177 18.47 -17.76 1.70
CA ALA A 177 18.34 -16.33 1.89
C ALA A 177 18.42 -15.90 3.37
N LEU A 178 19.03 -14.73 3.58
CA LEU A 178 18.84 -13.91 4.78
C LEU A 178 17.69 -12.93 4.50
N ALA A 179 16.63 -13.01 5.27
CA ALA A 179 15.54 -12.06 5.19
C ALA A 179 15.65 -11.02 6.30
N PHE A 180 15.23 -9.77 6.03
CA PHE A 180 15.05 -8.78 7.08
C PHE A 180 13.88 -7.84 6.77
N CYS A 181 13.28 -7.28 7.82
CA CYS A 181 12.20 -6.30 7.67
C CYS A 181 12.04 -5.42 8.91
N GLY A 182 11.53 -4.20 8.71
CA GLY A 182 11.10 -3.26 9.74
C GLY A 182 9.64 -2.85 9.52
N ILE A 183 8.74 -3.84 9.66
CA ILE A 183 7.29 -3.70 9.44
C ILE A 183 6.52 -4.29 10.63
N GLY A 184 5.26 -3.87 10.82
CA GLY A 184 4.41 -4.29 11.93
C GLY A 184 4.04 -5.78 11.96
N ASN A 185 4.17 -6.52 10.83
CA ASN A 185 3.88 -7.97 10.78
C ASN A 185 4.98 -8.75 10.03
N PRO A 186 6.13 -9.00 10.69
CA PRO A 186 7.24 -9.74 10.08
C PRO A 186 6.89 -11.18 9.68
N GLU A 187 6.00 -11.82 10.42
CA GLU A 187 5.60 -13.20 10.16
C GLU A 187 4.77 -13.33 8.86
N ALA A 188 4.02 -12.28 8.49
CA ALA A 188 3.35 -12.25 7.20
C ALA A 188 4.36 -12.24 6.05
N PHE A 189 5.43 -11.46 6.17
CA PHE A 189 6.52 -11.42 5.19
C PHE A 189 7.25 -12.76 5.11
N ARG A 190 7.58 -13.37 6.26
CA ARG A 190 8.17 -14.70 6.29
C ARG A 190 7.35 -15.74 5.54
N ARG A 191 6.03 -15.79 5.80
CA ARG A 191 5.12 -16.72 5.09
C ARG A 191 5.10 -16.50 3.59
N GLU A 192 5.14 -15.25 3.14
CA GLU A 192 5.19 -14.90 1.72
C GLU A 192 6.48 -15.42 1.06
N LEU A 193 7.63 -15.26 1.72
CA LEU A 193 8.90 -15.79 1.23
C LEU A 193 8.91 -17.33 1.15
N VAL A 194 8.32 -17.99 2.15
CA VAL A 194 8.18 -19.46 2.15
C VAL A 194 7.24 -19.92 1.03
N GLN A 195 6.15 -19.20 0.76
CA GLN A 195 5.25 -19.50 -0.38
C GLN A 195 5.95 -19.34 -1.74
N LEU A 196 6.99 -18.51 -1.81
CA LEU A 196 7.87 -18.38 -2.98
C LEU A 196 8.99 -19.44 -2.99
N ASP A 197 8.95 -20.38 -2.06
CA ASP A 197 9.90 -21.49 -1.94
C ASP A 197 11.35 -21.03 -1.71
N LEU A 198 11.55 -19.94 -0.94
CA LEU A 198 12.86 -19.53 -0.45
C LEU A 198 13.23 -20.30 0.81
N GLN A 199 14.50 -20.69 0.91
CA GLN A 199 15.07 -21.28 2.12
C GLN A 199 15.55 -20.15 3.04
N ILE A 200 14.72 -19.76 4.01
CA ILE A 200 15.03 -18.65 4.91
C ILE A 200 15.91 -19.16 6.06
N GLU A 201 17.21 -18.93 5.96
CA GLU A 201 18.19 -19.29 7.00
C GLU A 201 17.99 -18.44 8.26
N ARG A 202 17.66 -17.18 8.08
CA ARG A 202 17.37 -16.26 9.17
C ARG A 202 16.45 -15.11 8.73
N LEU A 203 15.50 -14.76 9.62
CA LEU A 203 14.75 -13.51 9.54
C LEU A 203 15.25 -12.55 10.63
N VAL A 204 15.69 -11.37 10.25
CA VAL A 204 16.08 -10.28 11.15
C VAL A 204 14.96 -9.26 11.20
N CYS A 205 14.31 -9.13 12.37
CA CYS A 205 13.21 -8.21 12.54
C CYS A 205 13.71 -6.92 13.22
N PHE A 206 13.47 -5.79 12.59
CA PHE A 206 13.65 -4.46 13.16
C PHE A 206 12.30 -3.92 13.65
N ARG A 207 12.30 -2.82 14.39
CA ARG A 207 11.08 -2.11 14.78
C ARG A 207 10.35 -1.59 13.54
N ASP A 208 9.03 -1.48 13.61
CA ASP A 208 8.27 -0.86 12.51
C ASP A 208 8.77 0.56 12.26
N HIS A 209 8.84 0.94 10.98
CA HIS A 209 9.43 2.20 10.51
C HIS A 209 10.91 2.42 10.89
N HIS A 210 11.67 1.34 11.10
CA HIS A 210 13.11 1.43 11.39
C HIS A 210 13.85 2.21 10.30
N ARG A 211 14.80 3.06 10.71
CA ARG A 211 15.74 3.76 9.83
C ARG A 211 17.04 3.01 9.87
N TYR A 212 17.42 2.45 8.73
CA TYR A 212 18.64 1.65 8.62
C TYR A 212 19.87 2.54 8.68
N THR A 213 20.79 2.17 9.56
CA THR A 213 22.11 2.80 9.70
C THR A 213 23.16 2.00 8.95
N ASP A 214 24.33 2.61 8.68
CA ASP A 214 25.48 1.90 8.11
C ASP A 214 25.90 0.71 8.96
N SER A 215 25.74 0.81 10.27
CA SER A 215 26.03 -0.29 11.20
C SER A 215 25.08 -1.46 11.00
N ASP A 216 23.77 -1.20 10.79
CA ASP A 216 22.78 -2.25 10.51
C ASP A 216 23.11 -2.97 9.20
N ILE A 217 23.45 -2.18 8.16
CA ILE A 217 23.80 -2.73 6.84
C ILE A 217 25.06 -3.59 6.93
N ARG A 218 26.12 -3.11 7.59
CA ARG A 218 27.33 -3.91 7.81
C ARG A 218 27.06 -5.20 8.60
N ALA A 219 26.21 -5.14 9.62
CA ALA A 219 25.83 -6.30 10.39
C ALA A 219 25.04 -7.34 9.57
N LEU A 220 24.13 -6.89 8.70
CA LEU A 220 23.41 -7.75 7.76
C LEU A 220 24.35 -8.39 6.73
N HIS A 221 25.28 -7.63 6.17
CA HIS A 221 26.33 -8.15 5.28
C HIS A 221 27.18 -9.24 5.96
N SER A 222 27.66 -8.97 7.17
CA SER A 222 28.47 -9.93 7.93
C SER A 222 27.70 -11.22 8.19
N ARG A 223 26.42 -11.12 8.58
CA ARG A 223 25.55 -12.28 8.78
C ARG A 223 25.32 -13.08 7.52
N ALA A 224 25.06 -12.40 6.40
CA ALA A 224 24.87 -13.06 5.11
C ALA A 224 26.12 -13.87 4.70
N ARG A 225 27.33 -13.30 4.93
CA ARG A 225 28.60 -14.02 4.70
C ARG A 225 28.76 -15.24 5.58
N VAL A 226 28.52 -15.09 6.89
CA VAL A 226 28.65 -16.20 7.86
C VAL A 226 27.68 -17.34 7.54
N LEU A 227 26.46 -17.01 7.15
CA LEU A 227 25.45 -17.99 6.76
C LEU A 227 25.70 -18.59 5.37
N GLY A 228 26.57 -18.01 4.58
CA GLY A 228 26.84 -18.45 3.21
C GLY A 228 25.59 -18.41 2.33
N VAL A 229 24.71 -17.41 2.52
CA VAL A 229 23.47 -17.30 1.75
C VAL A 229 23.71 -16.67 0.39
N GLU A 230 22.87 -17.02 -0.56
CA GLU A 230 22.93 -16.55 -1.94
C GLU A 230 22.23 -15.20 -2.12
N GLU A 231 21.15 -14.98 -1.35
CA GLU A 231 20.32 -13.78 -1.46
C GLU A 231 20.12 -13.09 -0.10
N VAL A 232 19.99 -11.78 -0.14
CA VAL A 232 19.52 -10.97 0.99
C VAL A 232 18.20 -10.31 0.56
N VAL A 233 17.10 -10.62 1.26
CA VAL A 233 15.77 -10.18 0.83
C VAL A 233 15.07 -9.32 1.87
N MET A 234 14.31 -8.33 1.41
CA MET A 234 13.61 -7.38 2.25
C MET A 234 12.25 -7.00 1.65
N THR A 235 11.47 -6.24 2.40
CA THR A 235 10.25 -5.64 1.86
C THR A 235 10.56 -4.40 1.01
N GLN A 236 9.68 -4.02 0.09
CA GLN A 236 9.82 -2.77 -0.65
C GLN A 236 9.78 -1.54 0.29
N LYS A 237 8.98 -1.61 1.37
CA LYS A 237 8.92 -0.55 2.41
C LYS A 237 10.27 -0.33 3.09
N ASP A 238 11.08 -1.38 3.21
CA ASP A 238 12.42 -1.27 3.78
C ASP A 238 13.44 -0.79 2.75
N ALA A 239 13.33 -1.27 1.52
CA ALA A 239 14.23 -0.91 0.42
C ALA A 239 14.30 0.61 0.16
N VAL A 240 13.13 1.31 0.21
CA VAL A 240 13.08 2.77 -0.01
C VAL A 240 13.76 3.60 1.09
N LYS A 241 14.15 2.97 2.21
CA LYS A 241 14.85 3.61 3.34
C LYS A 241 16.36 3.38 3.32
N ILE A 242 16.85 2.59 2.37
CA ILE A 242 18.26 2.18 2.30
C ILE A 242 18.91 2.87 1.09
N GLU A 243 20.01 3.56 1.32
CA GLU A 243 20.78 4.18 0.24
C GLU A 243 21.55 3.11 -0.55
N SER A 244 21.42 3.14 -1.87
CA SER A 244 21.90 2.08 -2.78
C SER A 244 23.44 1.97 -2.86
N SER A 245 24.19 2.99 -2.43
CA SER A 245 25.65 3.02 -2.54
C SER A 245 26.40 1.96 -1.71
N GLN A 246 25.71 1.31 -0.77
CA GLN A 246 26.31 0.35 0.16
C GLN A 246 26.00 -1.12 -0.16
N LEU A 247 25.30 -1.40 -1.28
CA LEU A 247 24.65 -2.66 -1.47
C LEU A 247 25.08 -3.41 -2.74
N THR A 248 25.11 -4.74 -2.68
CA THR A 248 25.47 -5.62 -3.80
C THR A 248 24.21 -6.06 -4.58
N ALA A 249 24.39 -6.56 -5.81
CA ALA A 249 23.34 -7.09 -6.65
C ALA A 249 22.52 -8.26 -6.02
N ARG A 250 23.01 -8.84 -4.93
CA ARG A 250 22.32 -9.91 -4.18
C ARG A 250 21.22 -9.40 -3.23
N TRP A 251 21.10 -8.08 -3.05
CA TRP A 251 20.08 -7.48 -2.21
C TRP A 251 18.86 -7.16 -3.03
N LYS A 252 17.75 -7.80 -2.70
CA LYS A 252 16.50 -7.69 -3.46
C LYS A 252 15.33 -7.41 -2.54
N TYR A 253 14.37 -6.64 -3.05
CA TYR A 253 13.07 -6.54 -2.41
C TYR A 253 11.99 -7.19 -3.26
N LEU A 254 10.98 -7.73 -2.59
CA LEU A 254 9.81 -8.28 -3.24
C LEU A 254 8.82 -7.15 -3.54
N ARG A 255 8.54 -6.91 -4.82
CA ARG A 255 7.47 -6.04 -5.23
C ARG A 255 6.16 -6.82 -5.31
N VAL A 256 5.15 -6.31 -4.62
CA VAL A 256 3.81 -6.88 -4.59
C VAL A 256 2.81 -5.92 -5.20
N GLU A 257 1.77 -6.43 -5.83
CA GLU A 257 0.66 -5.63 -6.35
C GLU A 257 -0.67 -6.10 -5.80
N CYS A 258 -1.49 -5.12 -5.44
CA CYS A 258 -2.88 -5.33 -5.08
C CYS A 258 -3.71 -5.46 -6.36
N ARG A 259 -4.62 -6.44 -6.41
CA ARG A 259 -5.52 -6.66 -7.55
C ARG A 259 -6.92 -7.01 -7.08
N VAL A 260 -7.90 -6.62 -7.87
CA VAL A 260 -9.28 -7.08 -7.69
C VAL A 260 -9.36 -8.54 -8.14
N VAL A 261 -9.84 -9.43 -7.27
CA VAL A 261 -10.05 -10.85 -7.60
C VAL A 261 -11.53 -11.19 -7.78
N ARG A 262 -12.43 -10.33 -7.25
CA ARG A 262 -13.86 -10.44 -7.45
C ARG A 262 -14.50 -9.06 -7.37
N GLY A 263 -15.49 -8.79 -8.27
CA GLY A 263 -16.18 -7.50 -8.35
C GLY A 263 -15.50 -6.48 -9.26
N GLN A 264 -14.68 -6.94 -10.23
CA GLN A 264 -13.96 -6.08 -11.18
C GLN A 264 -14.89 -5.13 -11.95
N GLU A 265 -16.06 -5.60 -12.38
CA GLU A 265 -17.06 -4.78 -13.08
C GLU A 265 -17.51 -3.61 -12.21
N ALA A 266 -17.99 -3.91 -10.99
CA ALA A 266 -18.45 -2.88 -10.06
C ALA A 266 -17.36 -1.85 -9.72
N TYR A 267 -16.10 -2.30 -9.59
CA TYR A 267 -14.94 -1.42 -9.42
C TYR A 267 -14.76 -0.49 -10.63
N THR A 268 -14.75 -1.06 -11.83
CA THR A 268 -14.53 -0.34 -13.07
C THR A 268 -15.67 0.66 -13.32
N ASP A 269 -16.92 0.25 -13.12
CA ASP A 269 -18.10 1.08 -13.32
C ASP A 269 -18.16 2.26 -12.34
N ALA A 270 -17.79 2.02 -11.08
CA ALA A 270 -17.74 3.10 -10.09
C ALA A 270 -16.70 4.18 -10.46
N LEU A 271 -15.51 3.76 -10.86
CA LEU A 271 -14.47 4.70 -11.29
C LEU A 271 -14.85 5.43 -12.59
N ARG A 272 -15.45 4.74 -13.57
CA ARG A 272 -15.89 5.36 -14.83
C ARG A 272 -16.95 6.43 -14.59
N ARG A 273 -17.98 6.10 -13.82
CA ARG A 273 -19.03 7.08 -13.47
C ARG A 273 -18.46 8.32 -12.80
N MET A 274 -17.49 8.16 -11.89
CA MET A 274 -16.81 9.29 -11.25
C MET A 274 -16.04 10.13 -12.27
N VAL A 275 -15.33 9.51 -13.22
CA VAL A 275 -14.58 10.23 -14.26
C VAL A 275 -15.51 10.94 -15.24
N GLU A 276 -16.64 10.34 -15.60
CA GLU A 276 -17.64 10.94 -16.50
C GLU A 276 -18.31 12.14 -15.84
N ALA A 277 -18.77 12.01 -14.60
CA ALA A 277 -19.33 13.11 -13.84
C ALA A 277 -18.35 14.30 -13.68
N ALA A 278 -17.06 14.02 -13.46
CA ALA A 278 -16.04 15.04 -13.36
C ALA A 278 -15.84 15.81 -14.70
N LYS A 279 -16.03 15.17 -15.86
CA LYS A 279 -15.93 15.82 -17.19
C LYS A 279 -17.12 16.74 -17.44
N GLU A 280 -18.33 16.32 -17.02
CA GLU A 280 -19.54 17.14 -17.17
C GLU A 280 -19.48 18.44 -16.36
N HIS A 281 -18.86 18.41 -15.19
CA HIS A 281 -18.69 19.60 -14.35
C HIS A 281 -17.57 20.54 -14.81
N ALA A 282 -16.69 20.08 -15.70
CA ALA A 282 -15.58 20.85 -16.26
C ALA A 282 -15.90 21.53 -17.60
N SER A 283 -17.06 21.20 -18.19
CA SER A 283 -17.61 21.79 -19.43
C SER A 283 -18.54 22.95 -19.11
#